data_7ed40c5f4e60dc6d45b45108e3620b81
#
_entry.id   7ed40c5f4e60dc6d45b45108e3620b81
#
_cell.length_a   1.000
_cell.length_b   1.000
_cell.length_c   1.000
_cell.angle_alpha   90.00
_cell.angle_beta   90.00
_cell.angle_gamma   90.00
#
_symmetry.space_group_name_H-M   'P 1'
#
loop_
_entity.id
_entity.type
_entity.pdbx_description
1 polymer ?
#
loop_
_entity_poly.entity_id
_entity_poly.type
_entity_poly.pdbx_seq_one_letter_code
_entity_poly.pdbx_strand_id
1 'polypeptide(L)'
;MHMKTKYTLFRRGGIYYSQDTATGQQKSLRTRDEAEALKLISARNEAQRQPALNLHLARAYLTASDPAFVERTWQTVMEQLQSRGKDSSRERYASVFKSPAFDRLRSKKLLETTADDFFAVFKGGKVSIVCFLKRLHNFALSLGWIALPIVAPYLWPKYEPKDRRGITQGEHQSVLAKEKKAEWKLYLELLWETGAAQSDAANFTAEDVDWQTRTISYFRQKTGSLAQFTISKKLETVLSHLPTISALFPKLSTWSESDRASRFRRRCHKAGVTGVTLHCYRYAWAERAKVVGMPERFAQAALGHNSKAIHRAYAKKAVIIAPSLEDYEKKAGILQPVVSA
;
A
#
# COMPACT_ATOMS: atom_id res chain seq x y z
N MET A 1 -14.82 -43.87 -37.99
CA MET A 1 -14.74 -43.57 -36.54
C MET A 1 -14.87 -42.05 -36.34
N HIS A 2 -16.06 -41.55 -35.97
CA HIS A 2 -16.28 -40.13 -35.73
C HIS A 2 -15.53 -39.73 -34.46
N MET A 3 -14.44 -39.01 -34.57
CA MET A 3 -13.73 -38.47 -33.41
C MET A 3 -14.63 -37.44 -32.74
N LYS A 4 -15.01 -37.66 -31.46
CA LYS A 4 -15.77 -36.74 -30.67
C LYS A 4 -14.95 -35.45 -30.48
N THR A 5 -15.49 -34.33 -30.96
CA THR A 5 -14.89 -33.01 -30.74
C THR A 5 -15.07 -32.61 -29.30
N LYS A 6 -14.03 -32.06 -28.67
CA LYS A 6 -14.09 -31.63 -27.25
C LYS A 6 -15.01 -30.43 -27.04
N TYR A 7 -15.05 -29.53 -28.00
CA TYR A 7 -15.88 -28.34 -27.94
C TYR A 7 -16.91 -28.31 -29.06
N THR A 8 -18.16 -28.03 -28.72
CA THR A 8 -19.27 -27.84 -29.65
C THR A 8 -19.72 -26.37 -29.66
N LEU A 9 -20.26 -25.92 -30.80
CA LEU A 9 -20.77 -24.57 -31.00
C LEU A 9 -22.29 -24.54 -30.81
N PHE A 10 -22.78 -23.53 -30.13
CA PHE A 10 -24.23 -23.24 -30.09
C PHE A 10 -24.47 -21.73 -29.99
N ARG A 11 -25.70 -21.29 -30.34
CA ARG A 11 -26.13 -19.90 -30.33
C ARG A 11 -27.16 -19.66 -29.24
N ARG A 12 -26.97 -18.56 -28.48
CA ARG A 12 -27.91 -18.14 -27.44
C ARG A 12 -27.99 -16.61 -27.43
N GLY A 13 -29.22 -16.06 -27.52
CA GLY A 13 -29.40 -14.60 -27.51
C GLY A 13 -28.65 -13.84 -28.62
N GLY A 14 -28.47 -14.48 -29.81
CA GLY A 14 -27.75 -13.89 -30.92
C GLY A 14 -26.22 -13.98 -30.82
N ILE A 15 -25.65 -14.48 -29.73
CA ILE A 15 -24.21 -14.63 -29.50
C ILE A 15 -23.85 -16.13 -29.55
N TYR A 16 -22.70 -16.45 -30.10
CA TYR A 16 -22.17 -17.82 -30.17
C TYR A 16 -21.38 -18.19 -28.91
N TYR A 17 -21.53 -19.45 -28.50
CA TYR A 17 -20.90 -20.06 -27.33
C TYR A 17 -20.24 -21.38 -27.69
N SER A 18 -19.15 -21.69 -27.01
CA SER A 18 -18.55 -23.02 -27.00
C SER A 18 -18.97 -23.77 -25.74
N GLN A 19 -19.29 -25.07 -25.87
CA GLN A 19 -19.54 -25.97 -24.76
C GLN A 19 -18.51 -27.09 -24.76
N ASP A 20 -17.88 -27.33 -23.62
CA ASP A 20 -17.03 -28.48 -23.39
C ASP A 20 -17.92 -29.74 -23.25
N THR A 21 -17.72 -30.74 -24.12
CA THR A 21 -18.54 -31.95 -24.16
C THR A 21 -18.32 -32.89 -22.97
N ALA A 22 -17.20 -32.77 -22.27
CA ALA A 22 -16.88 -33.60 -21.10
C ALA A 22 -17.41 -32.99 -19.79
N THR A 23 -17.31 -31.66 -19.64
CA THR A 23 -17.66 -30.96 -18.39
C THR A 23 -18.98 -30.19 -18.46
N GLY A 24 -19.54 -29.99 -19.65
CA GLY A 24 -20.73 -29.18 -19.89
C GLY A 24 -20.49 -27.68 -19.74
N GLN A 25 -19.29 -27.23 -19.40
CA GLN A 25 -18.97 -25.81 -19.24
C GLN A 25 -19.17 -25.04 -20.54
N GLN A 26 -19.86 -23.90 -20.42
CA GLN A 26 -20.15 -23.00 -21.53
C GLN A 26 -19.34 -21.71 -21.43
N LYS A 27 -18.81 -21.26 -22.57
CA LYS A 27 -18.04 -20.02 -22.65
C LYS A 27 -18.44 -19.21 -23.88
N SER A 28 -18.79 -17.94 -23.70
CA SER A 28 -19.09 -17.04 -24.81
C SER A 28 -17.88 -16.85 -25.71
N LEU A 29 -18.09 -16.88 -27.01
CA LEU A 29 -17.09 -16.54 -28.04
C LEU A 29 -17.08 -15.04 -28.37
N ARG A 30 -18.01 -14.28 -27.79
CA ARG A 30 -18.16 -12.82 -27.94
C ARG A 30 -18.36 -12.35 -29.39
N THR A 31 -18.82 -13.24 -30.25
CA THR A 31 -19.13 -12.91 -31.66
C THR A 31 -20.57 -13.27 -31.97
N ARG A 32 -21.15 -12.56 -32.95
CA ARG A 32 -22.45 -12.82 -33.57
C ARG A 32 -22.30 -13.41 -34.96
N ASP A 33 -21.08 -13.38 -35.49
CA ASP A 33 -20.75 -13.92 -36.80
C ASP A 33 -20.49 -15.42 -36.70
N GLU A 34 -21.21 -16.19 -37.54
CA GLU A 34 -21.10 -17.65 -37.55
C GLU A 34 -19.75 -18.12 -38.11
N ALA A 35 -19.25 -17.46 -39.15
CA ALA A 35 -17.97 -17.82 -39.77
C ALA A 35 -16.80 -17.60 -38.81
N GLU A 36 -16.82 -16.51 -38.03
CA GLU A 36 -15.87 -16.24 -36.96
C GLU A 36 -16.01 -17.24 -35.80
N ALA A 37 -17.23 -17.57 -35.42
CA ALA A 37 -17.50 -18.56 -34.37
C ALA A 37 -16.99 -19.96 -34.74
N LEU A 38 -17.19 -20.38 -35.99
CA LEU A 38 -16.69 -21.64 -36.50
C LEU A 38 -15.17 -21.66 -36.54
N LYS A 39 -14.52 -20.60 -36.98
CA LYS A 39 -13.05 -20.48 -36.92
C LYS A 39 -12.52 -20.61 -35.48
N LEU A 40 -13.15 -19.94 -34.50
CA LEU A 40 -12.75 -19.99 -33.09
C LEU A 40 -12.94 -21.38 -32.47
N ILE A 41 -14.04 -22.07 -32.78
CA ILE A 41 -14.29 -23.41 -32.25
C ILE A 41 -13.37 -24.44 -32.88
N SER A 42 -13.14 -24.33 -34.22
CA SER A 42 -12.20 -25.18 -34.94
C SER A 42 -10.78 -25.03 -34.40
N ALA A 43 -10.31 -23.78 -34.20
CA ALA A 43 -9.02 -23.50 -33.61
C ALA A 43 -8.89 -24.09 -32.17
N ARG A 44 -9.94 -23.99 -31.36
CA ARG A 44 -9.98 -24.62 -30.02
C ARG A 44 -9.87 -26.15 -30.07
N ASN A 45 -10.58 -26.80 -30.96
CA ASN A 45 -10.53 -28.24 -31.13
C ASN A 45 -9.17 -28.68 -31.66
N GLU A 46 -8.60 -27.93 -32.61
CA GLU A 46 -7.28 -28.18 -33.18
C GLU A 46 -6.16 -27.98 -32.12
N ALA A 47 -6.27 -26.95 -31.28
CA ALA A 47 -5.35 -26.71 -30.19
C ALA A 47 -5.23 -27.88 -29.21
N GLN A 48 -6.31 -28.63 -29.03
CA GLN A 48 -6.31 -29.84 -28.20
C GLN A 48 -5.65 -31.06 -28.89
N ARG A 49 -5.64 -31.08 -30.25
CA ARG A 49 -5.06 -32.19 -31.00
C ARG A 49 -3.55 -32.08 -31.16
N GLN A 50 -3.03 -30.84 -31.25
CA GLN A 50 -1.61 -30.60 -31.50
C GLN A 50 -1.03 -29.50 -30.58
N PRO A 51 -0.96 -29.73 -29.26
CA PRO A 51 -0.53 -28.70 -28.32
C PRO A 51 0.88 -28.17 -28.60
N ALA A 52 1.81 -29.05 -29.00
CA ALA A 52 3.19 -28.68 -29.32
C ALA A 52 3.29 -27.77 -30.54
N LEU A 53 2.57 -28.13 -31.64
CA LEU A 53 2.55 -27.31 -32.85
C LEU A 53 1.95 -25.92 -32.59
N ASN A 54 0.86 -25.86 -31.84
CA ASN A 54 0.23 -24.58 -31.50
C ASN A 54 1.13 -23.69 -30.63
N LEU A 55 1.90 -24.28 -29.75
CA LEU A 55 2.90 -23.51 -28.97
C LEU A 55 3.99 -22.95 -29.86
N HIS A 56 4.48 -23.75 -30.85
CA HIS A 56 5.46 -23.27 -31.82
C HIS A 56 4.90 -22.16 -32.72
N LEU A 57 3.68 -22.29 -33.19
CA LEU A 57 3.02 -21.26 -34.03
C LEU A 57 2.80 -19.98 -33.20
N ALA A 58 2.31 -20.09 -31.96
CA ALA A 58 2.14 -18.93 -31.08
C ALA A 58 3.48 -18.22 -30.85
N ARG A 59 4.55 -18.97 -30.59
CA ARG A 59 5.90 -18.42 -30.45
C ARG A 59 6.37 -17.69 -31.71
N ALA A 60 6.15 -18.28 -32.91
CA ALA A 60 6.52 -17.66 -34.17
C ALA A 60 5.79 -16.33 -34.39
N TYR A 61 4.48 -16.28 -34.15
CA TYR A 61 3.69 -15.05 -34.25
C TYR A 61 4.13 -13.98 -33.28
N LEU A 62 4.36 -14.35 -32.02
CA LEU A 62 4.82 -13.41 -30.98
C LEU A 62 6.23 -12.89 -31.26
N THR A 63 7.11 -13.73 -31.80
CA THR A 63 8.49 -13.36 -32.13
C THR A 63 8.55 -12.43 -33.36
N ALA A 64 7.59 -12.54 -34.29
CA ALA A 64 7.54 -11.66 -35.45
C ALA A 64 7.33 -10.19 -35.11
N SER A 65 6.59 -9.91 -34.04
CA SER A 65 6.35 -8.54 -33.52
C SER A 65 7.39 -8.06 -32.51
N ASP A 66 8.02 -8.97 -31.79
CA ASP A 66 9.03 -8.68 -30.77
C ASP A 66 9.96 -9.90 -30.57
N PRO A 67 11.13 -9.91 -31.24
CA PRO A 67 12.08 -11.03 -31.12
C PRO A 67 12.51 -11.36 -29.70
N ALA A 68 12.57 -10.35 -28.83
CA ALA A 68 12.94 -10.54 -27.42
C ALA A 68 11.83 -11.17 -26.57
N PHE A 69 10.59 -11.25 -27.09
CA PHE A 69 9.43 -11.71 -26.32
C PHE A 69 9.61 -13.13 -25.76
N VAL A 70 10.17 -14.02 -26.57
CA VAL A 70 10.36 -15.44 -26.22
C VAL A 70 11.47 -15.63 -25.18
N GLU A 71 12.45 -14.73 -25.16
CA GLU A 71 13.64 -14.83 -24.32
C GLU A 71 13.50 -14.09 -22.99
N ARG A 72 12.46 -13.28 -22.82
CA ARG A 72 12.27 -12.52 -21.57
C ARG A 72 12.09 -13.43 -20.37
N THR A 73 12.87 -13.17 -19.34
CA THR A 73 12.82 -13.86 -18.05
C THR A 73 12.22 -12.98 -16.96
N TRP A 74 11.91 -13.56 -15.81
CA TRP A 74 11.52 -12.76 -14.63
C TRP A 74 12.63 -11.86 -14.12
N GLN A 75 13.90 -12.22 -14.36
CA GLN A 75 15.03 -11.32 -14.08
C GLN A 75 14.90 -10.01 -14.88
N THR A 76 14.57 -10.11 -16.17
CA THR A 76 14.34 -8.92 -17.01
C THR A 76 13.20 -8.05 -16.49
N VAL A 77 12.11 -8.67 -15.96
CA VAL A 77 10.99 -7.93 -15.34
C VAL A 77 11.45 -7.21 -14.07
N MET A 78 12.26 -7.87 -13.23
CA MET A 78 12.82 -7.30 -12.00
C MET A 78 13.69 -6.08 -12.30
N GLU A 79 14.58 -6.18 -13.27
CA GLU A 79 15.48 -5.09 -13.70
C GLU A 79 14.69 -3.89 -14.24
N GLN A 80 13.71 -4.15 -15.10
CA GLN A 80 12.85 -3.10 -15.65
C GLN A 80 12.00 -2.41 -14.57
N LEU A 81 11.46 -3.16 -13.62
CA LEU A 81 10.71 -2.57 -12.52
C LEU A 81 11.61 -1.74 -11.61
N GLN A 82 12.82 -2.22 -11.35
CA GLN A 82 13.81 -1.52 -10.53
C GLN A 82 14.25 -0.22 -11.19
N SER A 83 14.53 -0.20 -12.50
CA SER A 83 15.01 0.99 -13.22
C SER A 83 13.99 2.14 -13.21
N ARG A 84 12.71 1.85 -13.15
CA ARG A 84 11.60 2.84 -13.18
C ARG A 84 11.20 3.40 -11.83
N GLY A 85 11.73 2.87 -10.74
CA GLY A 85 11.38 3.30 -9.38
C GLY A 85 12.03 4.63 -8.99
N LYS A 86 11.45 5.36 -8.02
CA LYS A 86 12.16 6.41 -7.25
C LYS A 86 13.32 5.76 -6.50
N ASP A 87 14.35 6.52 -6.15
CA ASP A 87 15.58 5.98 -5.55
C ASP A 87 15.32 5.10 -4.31
N SER A 88 14.50 5.56 -3.38
CA SER A 88 14.09 4.75 -2.21
C SER A 88 13.34 3.46 -2.56
N SER A 89 12.64 3.44 -3.71
CA SER A 89 11.98 2.24 -4.22
C SER A 89 12.97 1.30 -4.91
N ARG A 90 13.96 1.86 -5.64
CA ARG A 90 15.03 1.07 -6.30
C ARG A 90 15.83 0.27 -5.29
N GLU A 91 16.28 0.90 -4.19
CA GLU A 91 16.99 0.22 -3.11
C GLU A 91 16.16 -0.91 -2.50
N ARG A 92 14.88 -0.65 -2.25
CA ARG A 92 13.97 -1.66 -1.73
C ARG A 92 13.74 -2.82 -2.71
N TYR A 93 13.61 -2.54 -4.01
CA TYR A 93 13.54 -3.58 -5.04
C TYR A 93 14.81 -4.41 -5.08
N ALA A 94 15.98 -3.75 -5.12
CA ALA A 94 17.26 -4.43 -5.10
C ALA A 94 17.42 -5.36 -3.89
N SER A 95 17.00 -4.91 -2.71
CA SER A 95 17.05 -5.73 -1.49
C SER A 95 16.10 -6.93 -1.55
N VAL A 96 14.85 -6.72 -1.97
CA VAL A 96 13.83 -7.79 -2.00
C VAL A 96 14.13 -8.80 -3.09
N PHE A 97 14.56 -8.34 -4.27
CA PHE A 97 14.84 -9.23 -5.39
C PHE A 97 16.09 -10.10 -5.18
N LYS A 98 16.96 -9.80 -4.22
CA LYS A 98 18.04 -10.69 -3.80
C LYS A 98 17.56 -11.89 -2.97
N SER A 99 16.28 -11.94 -2.59
CA SER A 99 15.75 -13.04 -1.78
C SER A 99 15.85 -14.38 -2.51
N PRO A 100 16.32 -15.46 -1.83
CA PRO A 100 16.36 -16.82 -2.38
C PRO A 100 14.98 -17.34 -2.85
N ALA A 101 13.88 -16.77 -2.34
CA ALA A 101 12.53 -17.14 -2.76
C ALA A 101 12.28 -16.91 -4.27
N PHE A 102 13.06 -16.04 -4.90
CA PHE A 102 12.97 -15.75 -6.34
C PHE A 102 13.94 -16.55 -7.21
N ASP A 103 14.90 -17.31 -6.63
CA ASP A 103 15.99 -17.90 -7.40
C ASP A 103 15.51 -18.81 -8.53
N ARG A 104 14.51 -19.65 -8.26
CA ARG A 104 13.93 -20.54 -9.28
C ARG A 104 13.15 -19.78 -10.36
N LEU A 105 12.66 -18.57 -10.04
CA LEU A 105 11.87 -17.78 -10.94
C LEU A 105 12.72 -16.88 -11.85
N ARG A 106 13.89 -16.41 -11.39
CA ARG A 106 14.73 -15.43 -12.09
C ARG A 106 15.01 -15.80 -13.54
N SER A 107 15.56 -16.99 -13.75
CA SER A 107 15.96 -17.49 -15.07
C SER A 107 14.80 -18.06 -15.88
N LYS A 108 13.61 -18.20 -15.26
CA LYS A 108 12.46 -18.76 -15.94
C LYS A 108 11.88 -17.78 -16.95
N LYS A 109 11.63 -18.27 -18.16
CA LYS A 109 11.01 -17.47 -19.22
C LYS A 109 9.55 -17.17 -18.88
N LEU A 110 9.08 -15.99 -19.22
CA LEU A 110 7.70 -15.56 -18.94
C LEU A 110 6.68 -16.51 -19.57
N LEU A 111 6.93 -16.93 -20.82
CA LEU A 111 6.05 -17.85 -21.56
C LEU A 111 6.00 -19.28 -20.99
N GLU A 112 6.99 -19.67 -20.21
CA GLU A 112 7.10 -21.01 -19.64
C GLU A 112 6.63 -21.05 -18.19
N THR A 113 6.23 -19.89 -17.64
CA THR A 113 5.84 -19.76 -16.24
C THR A 113 4.41 -20.24 -16.04
N THR A 114 4.23 -21.10 -15.07
CA THR A 114 2.94 -21.64 -14.65
C THR A 114 2.50 -21.07 -13.30
N ALA A 115 1.25 -21.29 -12.91
CA ALA A 115 0.76 -20.95 -11.58
C ALA A 115 1.55 -21.66 -10.47
N ASP A 116 2.02 -22.89 -10.70
CA ASP A 116 2.78 -23.67 -9.73
C ASP A 116 4.11 -23.04 -9.37
N ASP A 117 4.75 -22.35 -10.31
CA ASP A 117 5.97 -21.59 -10.04
C ASP A 117 5.73 -20.47 -9.02
N PHE A 118 4.59 -19.81 -9.14
CA PHE A 118 4.17 -18.75 -8.21
C PHE A 118 3.76 -19.35 -6.85
N PHE A 119 3.04 -20.47 -6.85
CA PHE A 119 2.68 -21.15 -5.61
C PHE A 119 3.89 -21.66 -4.83
N ALA A 120 4.96 -22.05 -5.51
CA ALA A 120 6.23 -22.38 -4.87
C ALA A 120 6.83 -21.17 -4.14
N VAL A 121 6.78 -19.97 -4.74
CA VAL A 121 7.19 -18.71 -4.08
C VAL A 121 6.27 -18.39 -2.90
N PHE A 122 4.95 -18.63 -3.01
CA PHE A 122 4.01 -18.39 -1.90
C PHE A 122 4.35 -19.25 -0.67
N LYS A 123 4.72 -20.52 -0.87
CA LYS A 123 5.08 -21.43 0.23
C LYS A 123 6.38 -21.03 0.93
N GLY A 124 7.37 -20.56 0.17
CA GLY A 124 8.70 -20.21 0.71
C GLY A 124 8.86 -18.73 1.08
N GLY A 125 7.94 -17.86 0.65
CA GLY A 125 8.08 -16.42 0.77
C GLY A 125 7.36 -15.80 1.95
N LYS A 126 8.01 -14.78 2.57
CA LYS A 126 7.33 -13.90 3.54
C LYS A 126 6.26 -13.07 2.82
N VAL A 127 5.29 -12.51 3.56
CA VAL A 127 4.23 -11.62 3.04
C VAL A 127 4.78 -10.56 2.07
N SER A 128 5.91 -9.93 2.40
CA SER A 128 6.54 -8.94 1.52
C SER A 128 6.95 -9.52 0.17
N ILE A 129 7.50 -10.75 0.13
CA ILE A 129 7.91 -11.43 -1.10
C ILE A 129 6.71 -11.64 -2.02
N VAL A 130 5.59 -12.15 -1.46
CA VAL A 130 4.36 -12.37 -2.22
C VAL A 130 3.77 -11.06 -2.75
N CYS A 131 3.81 -9.99 -1.95
CA CYS A 131 3.41 -8.65 -2.40
C CYS A 131 4.27 -8.14 -3.57
N PHE A 132 5.58 -8.38 -3.53
CA PHE A 132 6.47 -7.98 -4.61
C PHE A 132 6.32 -8.86 -5.84
N LEU A 133 6.08 -10.17 -5.67
CA LEU A 133 5.76 -11.06 -6.78
C LEU A 133 4.48 -10.61 -7.50
N LYS A 134 3.44 -10.26 -6.75
CA LYS A 134 2.20 -9.70 -7.32
C LYS A 134 2.47 -8.41 -8.10
N ARG A 135 3.37 -7.56 -7.60
CA ARG A 135 3.77 -6.34 -8.31
C ARG A 135 4.52 -6.66 -9.60
N LEU A 136 5.46 -7.60 -9.60
CA LEU A 136 6.16 -8.07 -10.80
C LEU A 136 5.19 -8.62 -11.84
N HIS A 137 4.28 -9.49 -11.42
CA HIS A 137 3.25 -10.06 -12.27
C HIS A 137 2.38 -8.98 -12.93
N ASN A 138 1.86 -8.03 -12.14
CA ASN A 138 1.03 -6.97 -12.68
C ASN A 138 1.82 -6.01 -13.57
N PHE A 139 3.11 -5.81 -13.29
CA PHE A 139 3.99 -5.01 -14.13
C PHE A 139 4.25 -5.68 -15.48
N ALA A 140 4.54 -6.98 -15.51
CA ALA A 140 4.68 -7.74 -16.76
C ALA A 140 3.38 -7.72 -17.57
N LEU A 141 2.21 -7.82 -16.93
CA LEU A 141 0.90 -7.65 -17.58
C LEU A 141 0.74 -6.25 -18.19
N SER A 142 1.09 -5.21 -17.45
CA SER A 142 0.97 -3.81 -17.90
C SER A 142 1.88 -3.47 -19.07
N LEU A 143 2.99 -4.21 -19.22
CA LEU A 143 3.90 -4.10 -20.36
C LEU A 143 3.47 -4.95 -21.57
N GLY A 144 2.40 -5.74 -21.45
CA GLY A 144 2.01 -6.70 -22.47
C GLY A 144 2.98 -7.88 -22.63
N TRP A 145 3.92 -8.07 -21.68
CA TRP A 145 4.90 -9.16 -21.71
C TRP A 145 4.31 -10.52 -21.30
N ILE A 146 3.18 -10.52 -20.66
CA ILE A 146 2.29 -11.66 -20.48
C ILE A 146 0.88 -11.23 -20.89
N ALA A 147 0.22 -12.05 -21.69
CA ALA A 147 -1.08 -11.72 -22.25
C ALA A 147 -2.23 -11.91 -21.26
N LEU A 148 -2.09 -12.86 -20.35
CA LEU A 148 -3.10 -13.23 -19.35
C LEU A 148 -2.46 -13.39 -17.98
N PRO A 149 -3.23 -13.16 -16.89
CA PRO A 149 -2.74 -13.43 -15.55
C PRO A 149 -2.33 -14.90 -15.38
N ILE A 150 -1.08 -15.14 -14.95
CA ILE A 150 -0.57 -16.48 -14.61
C ILE A 150 -1.32 -17.02 -13.40
N VAL A 151 -1.59 -16.15 -12.41
CA VAL A 151 -2.37 -16.48 -11.22
C VAL A 151 -3.63 -15.63 -11.20
N ALA A 152 -4.78 -16.28 -11.14
CA ALA A 152 -6.07 -15.58 -11.06
C ALA A 152 -6.15 -14.69 -9.79
N PRO A 153 -6.84 -13.53 -9.84
CA PRO A 153 -6.88 -12.60 -8.72
C PRO A 153 -7.30 -13.19 -7.38
N TYR A 154 -8.20 -14.16 -7.38
CA TYR A 154 -8.72 -14.81 -6.16
C TYR A 154 -7.76 -15.85 -5.56
N LEU A 155 -6.77 -16.34 -6.31
CA LEU A 155 -5.77 -17.30 -5.85
C LEU A 155 -4.57 -16.66 -5.15
N TRP A 156 -4.43 -15.32 -5.21
CA TRP A 156 -3.38 -14.65 -4.47
C TRP A 156 -3.66 -14.72 -2.97
N PRO A 157 -2.63 -15.04 -2.15
CA PRO A 157 -2.78 -15.04 -0.70
C PRO A 157 -3.32 -13.71 -0.19
N LYS A 158 -4.35 -13.76 0.64
CA LYS A 158 -4.88 -12.60 1.35
C LYS A 158 -4.15 -12.49 2.68
N TYR A 159 -3.63 -11.32 2.96
CA TYR A 159 -2.97 -11.02 4.22
C TYR A 159 -3.74 -9.95 4.95
N GLU A 160 -4.08 -10.24 6.18
CA GLU A 160 -4.64 -9.21 7.03
C GLU A 160 -3.56 -8.23 7.46
N PRO A 161 -3.79 -6.91 7.30
CA PRO A 161 -2.85 -5.93 7.79
C PRO A 161 -2.74 -6.05 9.30
N LYS A 162 -1.51 -6.00 9.82
CA LYS A 162 -1.29 -5.93 11.28
C LYS A 162 -2.09 -4.78 11.85
N ASP A 163 -2.82 -5.06 12.91
CA ASP A 163 -3.55 -4.05 13.63
C ASP A 163 -2.58 -2.99 14.17
N ARG A 164 -2.85 -1.72 13.84
CA ARG A 164 -2.02 -0.58 14.22
C ARG A 164 -2.86 0.35 15.08
N ARG A 165 -2.25 0.88 16.13
CA ARG A 165 -2.87 1.81 17.05
C ARG A 165 -2.01 3.05 17.27
N GLY A 166 -2.61 4.10 17.78
CA GLY A 166 -1.88 5.21 18.34
C GLY A 166 -1.12 4.82 19.62
N ILE A 167 -0.07 5.54 19.93
CA ILE A 167 0.53 5.54 21.26
C ILE A 167 -0.42 6.29 22.19
N THR A 168 -0.68 5.75 23.38
CA THR A 168 -1.54 6.43 24.35
C THR A 168 -0.79 7.57 25.03
N GLN A 169 -1.53 8.50 25.65
CA GLN A 169 -0.92 9.60 26.42
C GLN A 169 -0.06 9.07 27.59
N GLY A 170 -0.53 8.05 28.31
CA GLY A 170 0.22 7.44 29.40
C GLY A 170 1.52 6.79 28.92
N GLU A 171 1.49 6.06 27.80
CA GLU A 171 2.69 5.48 27.19
C GLU A 171 3.69 6.55 26.73
N HIS A 172 3.19 7.62 26.10
CA HIS A 172 4.01 8.77 25.69
C HIS A 172 4.72 9.39 26.89
N GLN A 173 3.98 9.69 27.98
CA GLN A 173 4.54 10.25 29.21
C GLN A 173 5.55 9.30 29.85
N SER A 174 5.28 7.99 29.87
CA SER A 174 6.21 7.00 30.40
C SER A 174 7.53 6.98 29.65
N VAL A 175 7.48 7.11 28.31
CA VAL A 175 8.70 7.19 27.49
C VAL A 175 9.45 8.49 27.75
N LEU A 176 8.77 9.63 27.84
CA LEU A 176 9.37 10.95 28.14
C LEU A 176 10.02 10.99 29.52
N ALA A 177 9.38 10.41 30.54
CA ALA A 177 9.92 10.37 31.90
C ALA A 177 11.24 9.60 32.01
N LYS A 178 11.45 8.59 31.15
CA LYS A 178 12.70 7.80 31.10
C LYS A 178 13.72 8.33 30.10
N GLU A 179 13.36 9.30 29.24
CA GLU A 179 14.28 9.86 28.27
C GLU A 179 15.21 10.91 28.90
N LYS A 180 16.51 10.69 28.77
CA LYS A 180 17.56 11.57 29.32
C LYS A 180 18.13 12.57 28.31
N LYS A 181 17.93 12.32 27.00
CA LYS A 181 18.48 13.16 25.93
C LYS A 181 17.47 14.23 25.53
N ALA A 182 17.80 15.49 25.75
CA ALA A 182 16.91 16.63 25.46
C ALA A 182 16.36 16.60 24.02
N GLU A 183 17.24 16.41 23.02
CA GLU A 183 16.81 16.36 21.62
C GLU A 183 15.78 15.25 21.34
N TRP A 184 15.94 14.07 21.94
CA TRP A 184 14.94 13.01 21.82
C TRP A 184 13.63 13.36 22.51
N LYS A 185 13.69 13.99 23.66
CA LYS A 185 12.49 14.41 24.41
C LYS A 185 11.68 15.41 23.58
N LEU A 186 12.33 16.47 23.10
CA LEU A 186 11.71 17.48 22.23
C LEU A 186 11.17 16.88 20.92
N TYR A 187 11.89 15.94 20.31
CA TYR A 187 11.45 15.24 19.10
C TYR A 187 10.17 14.42 19.33
N LEU A 188 10.08 13.69 20.43
CA LEU A 188 8.89 12.90 20.76
C LEU A 188 7.70 13.79 21.12
N GLU A 189 7.92 14.91 21.81
CA GLU A 189 6.90 15.93 22.07
C GLU A 189 6.41 16.56 20.76
N LEU A 190 7.31 16.92 19.85
CA LEU A 190 6.95 17.43 18.55
C LEU A 190 6.10 16.42 17.76
N LEU A 191 6.49 15.16 17.71
CA LEU A 191 5.69 14.10 17.07
C LEU A 191 4.30 13.97 17.69
N TRP A 192 4.19 14.13 19.01
CA TRP A 192 2.90 14.07 19.73
C TRP A 192 2.00 15.25 19.35
N GLU A 193 2.54 16.45 19.26
CA GLU A 193 1.76 17.66 18.97
C GLU A 193 1.41 17.77 17.47
N THR A 194 2.26 17.26 16.56
CA THR A 194 2.08 17.47 15.12
C THR A 194 1.56 16.25 14.36
N GLY A 195 1.79 15.04 14.87
CA GLY A 195 1.52 13.81 14.13
C GLY A 195 2.38 13.66 12.85
N ALA A 196 3.44 14.44 12.69
CA ALA A 196 4.34 14.37 11.55
C ALA A 196 4.95 12.97 11.41
N ALA A 197 5.30 12.57 10.18
CA ALA A 197 6.03 11.32 10.00
C ALA A 197 7.44 11.46 10.55
N GLN A 198 8.01 10.37 11.08
CA GLN A 198 9.31 10.39 11.76
C GLN A 198 10.45 10.99 10.91
N SER A 199 10.43 10.76 9.60
CA SER A 199 11.45 11.29 8.70
C SER A 199 11.22 12.76 8.41
N ASP A 200 9.96 13.16 8.20
CA ASP A 200 9.62 14.58 7.99
C ASP A 200 10.01 15.40 9.21
N ALA A 201 9.57 14.99 10.43
CA ALA A 201 9.88 15.69 11.68
C ALA A 201 11.37 15.76 12.01
N ALA A 202 12.13 14.70 11.71
CA ALA A 202 13.58 14.70 11.94
C ALA A 202 14.34 15.67 11.03
N ASN A 203 13.75 16.00 9.87
CA ASN A 203 14.34 16.91 8.90
C ASN A 203 13.71 18.31 8.91
N PHE A 204 12.90 18.65 9.90
CA PHE A 204 12.41 20.02 10.04
C PHE A 204 13.55 20.99 10.25
N THR A 205 13.44 22.11 9.59
CA THR A 205 14.35 23.23 9.68
C THR A 205 13.66 24.45 10.32
N ALA A 206 14.42 25.42 10.73
CA ALA A 206 13.89 26.68 11.23
C ALA A 206 13.04 27.42 10.17
N GLU A 207 13.32 27.20 8.89
CA GLU A 207 12.60 27.79 7.76
C GLU A 207 11.18 27.21 7.58
N ASP A 208 10.92 26.00 8.10
CA ASP A 208 9.58 25.42 8.08
C ASP A 208 8.64 26.11 9.09
N VAL A 209 9.18 26.92 10.02
CA VAL A 209 8.45 27.58 11.11
C VAL A 209 8.28 29.07 10.80
N ASP A 210 7.06 29.46 10.49
CA ASP A 210 6.70 30.87 10.34
C ASP A 210 6.11 31.43 11.64
N TRP A 211 6.88 32.23 12.35
CA TRP A 211 6.48 32.86 13.59
C TRP A 211 5.50 34.01 13.43
N GLN A 212 5.46 34.64 12.25
CA GLN A 212 4.54 35.74 11.97
C GLN A 212 3.11 35.21 11.81
N THR A 213 2.95 34.19 10.97
CA THR A 213 1.65 33.54 10.77
C THR A 213 1.36 32.44 11.80
N ARG A 214 2.32 32.13 12.67
CA ARG A 214 2.25 31.06 13.66
C ARG A 214 1.92 29.71 13.02
N THR A 215 2.60 29.35 11.95
CA THR A 215 2.38 28.10 11.20
C THR A 215 3.68 27.32 11.02
N ILE A 216 3.54 26.01 10.91
CA ILE A 216 4.57 25.12 10.36
C ILE A 216 4.07 24.62 9.03
N SER A 217 4.92 24.69 8.01
CA SER A 217 4.60 24.27 6.64
C SER A 217 5.77 23.51 6.06
N TYR A 218 5.51 22.29 5.59
CA TYR A 218 6.54 21.45 4.98
C TYR A 218 5.98 20.53 3.91
N PHE A 219 6.81 20.16 2.95
CA PHE A 219 6.48 19.14 1.97
C PHE A 219 6.88 17.74 2.48
N ARG A 220 5.94 16.81 2.51
CA ARG A 220 6.21 15.45 2.93
C ARG A 220 7.16 14.74 1.97
N GLN A 221 8.27 14.22 2.49
CA GLN A 221 9.29 13.54 1.68
C GLN A 221 8.72 12.35 0.87
N LYS A 222 7.80 11.60 1.46
CA LYS A 222 7.23 10.41 0.81
C LYS A 222 6.28 10.73 -0.33
N THR A 223 5.46 11.76 -0.22
CA THR A 223 4.32 12.03 -1.10
C THR A 223 4.41 13.34 -1.86
N GLY A 224 5.30 14.25 -1.46
CA GLY A 224 5.37 15.60 -1.98
C GLY A 224 4.15 16.48 -1.61
N SER A 225 3.25 15.98 -0.77
CA SER A 225 2.09 16.76 -0.35
C SER A 225 2.46 17.78 0.72
N LEU A 226 1.90 18.98 0.61
CA LEU A 226 2.04 20.00 1.64
C LEU A 226 1.31 19.57 2.91
N ALA A 227 1.97 19.70 4.06
CA ALA A 227 1.38 19.63 5.38
C ALA A 227 1.55 20.97 6.05
N GLN A 228 0.47 21.50 6.61
CA GLN A 228 0.46 22.82 7.24
C GLN A 228 -0.46 22.82 8.46
N PHE A 229 0.00 23.42 9.55
CA PHE A 229 -0.78 23.53 10.78
C PHE A 229 -0.32 24.71 11.66
N THR A 230 -1.23 25.18 12.48
CA THR A 230 -0.99 26.31 13.38
C THR A 230 -0.17 25.85 14.60
N ILE A 231 0.75 26.70 15.05
CA ILE A 231 1.56 26.47 16.24
C ILE A 231 0.69 26.69 17.49
N SER A 232 0.42 25.61 18.20
CA SER A 232 -0.25 25.67 19.51
C SER A 232 0.72 26.17 20.61
N LYS A 233 0.20 26.61 21.76
CA LYS A 233 1.03 27.00 22.91
C LYS A 233 1.99 25.88 23.35
N LYS A 234 1.56 24.61 23.32
CA LYS A 234 2.42 23.47 23.66
C LYS A 234 3.54 23.29 22.64
N LEU A 235 3.19 23.37 21.35
CA LEU A 235 4.17 23.26 20.28
C LEU A 235 5.17 24.42 20.30
N GLU A 236 4.71 25.64 20.60
CA GLU A 236 5.57 26.81 20.82
C GLU A 236 6.61 26.57 21.92
N THR A 237 6.19 25.98 23.05
CA THR A 237 7.11 25.60 24.14
C THR A 237 8.17 24.60 23.65
N VAL A 238 7.79 23.63 22.84
CA VAL A 238 8.76 22.68 22.24
C VAL A 238 9.73 23.39 21.31
N LEU A 239 9.22 24.21 20.42
CA LEU A 239 10.01 24.95 19.42
C LEU A 239 10.99 25.94 20.04
N SER A 240 10.60 26.62 21.16
CA SER A 240 11.48 27.58 21.86
C SER A 240 12.76 26.95 22.44
N HIS A 241 12.79 25.62 22.60
CA HIS A 241 13.98 24.88 23.05
C HIS A 241 14.79 24.28 21.90
N LEU A 242 14.38 24.50 20.66
CA LEU A 242 15.05 23.97 19.47
C LEU A 242 15.92 25.05 18.79
N PRO A 243 16.89 24.65 17.96
CA PRO A 243 17.68 25.60 17.18
C PRO A 243 16.81 26.53 16.33
N THR A 244 17.17 27.79 16.25
CA THR A 244 16.49 28.81 15.45
C THR A 244 17.08 28.97 14.04
N ILE A 245 18.13 28.23 13.72
CA ILE A 245 18.83 28.23 12.45
C ILE A 245 19.08 26.78 12.01
N SER A 246 18.92 26.51 10.74
CA SER A 246 19.16 25.18 10.14
C SER A 246 18.22 24.07 10.67
N ALA A 247 18.74 22.86 10.85
CA ALA A 247 17.95 21.70 11.30
C ALA A 247 17.50 21.84 12.76
N LEU A 248 16.21 21.62 13.02
CA LEU A 248 15.68 21.61 14.38
C LEU A 248 16.21 20.42 15.21
N PHE A 249 16.56 19.32 14.57
CA PHE A 249 17.09 18.10 15.19
C PHE A 249 18.42 17.66 14.54
N PRO A 250 19.54 18.35 14.79
CA PRO A 250 20.80 18.16 14.08
C PRO A 250 21.34 16.72 14.13
N LYS A 251 21.20 16.02 15.27
CA LYS A 251 21.64 14.61 15.39
C LYS A 251 20.65 13.62 14.82
N LEU A 252 19.33 13.87 14.99
CA LEU A 252 18.30 12.96 14.50
C LEU A 252 18.15 12.99 12.99
N SER A 253 18.43 14.13 12.35
CA SER A 253 18.39 14.27 10.88
C SER A 253 19.44 13.42 10.18
N THR A 254 20.61 13.22 10.80
CA THR A 254 21.70 12.40 10.22
C THR A 254 21.45 10.88 10.32
N TRP A 255 20.48 10.44 11.13
CA TRP A 255 20.22 9.03 11.30
C TRP A 255 19.20 8.51 10.28
N SER A 256 19.41 7.26 9.86
CA SER A 256 18.43 6.57 9.01
C SER A 256 17.09 6.36 9.74
N GLU A 257 16.03 6.13 8.96
CA GLU A 257 14.71 5.78 9.53
C GLU A 257 14.79 4.52 10.42
N SER A 258 15.58 3.52 10.01
CA SER A 258 15.79 2.28 10.75
C SER A 258 16.52 2.51 12.07
N ASP A 259 17.52 3.42 12.09
CA ASP A 259 18.25 3.75 13.31
C ASP A 259 17.37 4.47 14.31
N ARG A 260 16.58 5.47 13.87
CA ARG A 260 15.60 6.15 14.72
C ARG A 260 14.60 5.15 15.29
N ALA A 261 14.04 4.27 14.45
CA ALA A 261 13.09 3.25 14.90
C ALA A 261 13.69 2.27 15.90
N SER A 262 14.91 1.80 15.69
CA SER A 262 15.63 0.89 16.61
C SER A 262 15.95 1.55 17.96
N ARG A 263 16.35 2.81 17.92
CA ARG A 263 16.64 3.60 19.14
C ARG A 263 15.35 3.92 19.91
N PHE A 264 14.24 4.20 19.22
CA PHE A 264 12.93 4.40 19.85
C PHE A 264 12.43 3.11 20.52
N ARG A 265 12.55 1.96 19.87
CA ARG A 265 12.17 0.66 20.44
C ARG A 265 12.90 0.41 21.79
N ARG A 266 14.20 0.72 21.87
CA ARG A 266 14.97 0.60 23.12
C ARG A 266 14.43 1.53 24.22
N ARG A 267 13.97 2.73 23.88
CA ARG A 267 13.36 3.68 24.82
C ARG A 267 12.02 3.17 25.33
N CYS A 268 11.18 2.68 24.44
CA CYS A 268 9.91 2.06 24.81
C CYS A 268 10.14 0.88 25.78
N HIS A 269 11.09 0.01 25.47
CA HIS A 269 11.42 -1.12 26.34
C HIS A 269 11.84 -0.65 27.75
N LYS A 270 12.69 0.37 27.85
CA LYS A 270 13.09 0.97 29.15
C LYS A 270 11.93 1.59 29.91
N ALA A 271 10.90 2.04 29.20
CA ALA A 271 9.71 2.64 29.79
C ALA A 271 8.58 1.61 30.06
N GLY A 272 8.82 0.32 29.78
CA GLY A 272 7.80 -0.72 29.89
C GLY A 272 6.71 -0.66 28.82
N VAL A 273 6.93 0.07 27.71
CA VAL A 273 5.96 0.28 26.64
C VAL A 273 6.25 -0.70 25.50
N THR A 274 5.23 -1.45 25.07
CA THR A 274 5.35 -2.46 24.01
C THR A 274 4.37 -2.24 22.87
N GLY A 275 4.67 -2.81 21.69
CA GLY A 275 3.76 -2.79 20.54
C GLY A 275 3.64 -1.44 19.84
N VAL A 276 4.49 -0.44 20.16
CA VAL A 276 4.47 0.89 19.55
C VAL A 276 5.74 1.16 18.74
N THR A 277 5.60 2.02 17.75
CA THR A 277 6.66 2.51 16.87
C THR A 277 6.54 4.03 16.78
N LEU A 278 7.55 4.72 16.23
CA LEU A 278 7.46 6.16 15.96
C LEU A 278 6.23 6.53 15.11
N HIS A 279 5.82 5.63 14.22
CA HIS A 279 4.61 5.84 13.41
C HIS A 279 3.30 5.85 14.22
N CYS A 280 3.30 5.29 15.43
CA CYS A 280 2.14 5.30 16.31
C CYS A 280 1.78 6.71 16.81
N TYR A 281 2.71 7.66 16.80
CA TYR A 281 2.42 9.07 17.07
C TYR A 281 1.45 9.67 16.05
N ARG A 282 1.61 9.31 14.78
CA ARG A 282 0.73 9.77 13.72
C ARG A 282 -0.68 9.18 13.82
N TYR A 283 -0.79 7.91 14.23
CA TYR A 283 -2.08 7.31 14.55
C TYR A 283 -2.71 8.02 15.76
N ALA A 284 -1.95 8.22 16.85
CA ALA A 284 -2.43 8.90 18.05
C ALA A 284 -2.96 10.30 17.76
N TRP A 285 -2.26 11.06 16.93
CA TRP A 285 -2.71 12.39 16.53
C TRP A 285 -4.02 12.34 15.73
N ALA A 286 -4.13 11.44 14.74
CA ALA A 286 -5.34 11.28 13.93
C ALA A 286 -6.53 10.80 14.76
N GLU A 287 -6.30 9.88 15.70
CA GLU A 287 -7.31 9.38 16.64
C GLU A 287 -7.80 10.51 17.56
N ARG A 288 -6.88 11.29 18.14
CA ARG A 288 -7.21 12.46 18.99
C ARG A 288 -8.00 13.52 18.21
N ALA A 289 -7.54 13.87 17.00
CA ALA A 289 -8.23 14.84 16.14
C ALA A 289 -9.68 14.42 15.85
N LYS A 290 -9.91 13.13 15.60
CA LYS A 290 -11.23 12.59 15.38
C LYS A 290 -12.10 12.60 16.65
N VAL A 291 -11.53 12.24 17.81
CA VAL A 291 -12.26 12.22 19.10
C VAL A 291 -12.73 13.62 19.50
N VAL A 292 -11.90 14.64 19.28
CA VAL A 292 -12.27 16.04 19.60
C VAL A 292 -13.14 16.71 18.52
N GLY A 293 -13.54 15.95 17.48
CA GLY A 293 -14.41 16.47 16.44
C GLY A 293 -13.74 17.44 15.44
N MET A 294 -12.39 17.41 15.32
CA MET A 294 -11.71 18.23 14.31
C MET A 294 -12.21 17.87 12.91
N PRO A 295 -12.64 18.85 12.09
CA PRO A 295 -13.10 18.57 10.73
C PRO A 295 -12.05 17.79 9.93
N GLU A 296 -12.49 16.73 9.24
CA GLU A 296 -11.61 15.79 8.53
C GLU A 296 -10.67 16.51 7.55
N ARG A 297 -11.15 17.57 6.87
CA ARG A 297 -10.35 18.38 5.95
C ARG A 297 -9.12 19.02 6.60
N PHE A 298 -9.27 19.52 7.84
CA PHE A 298 -8.16 20.13 8.58
C PHE A 298 -7.17 19.08 9.08
N ALA A 299 -7.69 17.95 9.57
CA ALA A 299 -6.85 16.84 9.99
C ALA A 299 -6.07 16.23 8.80
N GLN A 300 -6.66 16.18 7.61
CA GLN A 300 -5.97 15.78 6.39
C GLN A 300 -4.85 16.74 6.01
N ALA A 301 -5.13 18.05 6.03
CA ALA A 301 -4.15 19.10 5.71
C ALA A 301 -2.97 19.06 6.68
N ALA A 302 -3.22 19.00 7.99
CA ALA A 302 -2.20 18.91 9.02
C ALA A 302 -1.28 17.69 8.85
N LEU A 303 -1.85 16.55 8.50
CA LEU A 303 -1.07 15.33 8.26
C LEU A 303 -0.55 15.20 6.83
N GLY A 304 -0.93 16.07 5.89
CA GLY A 304 -0.58 15.94 4.47
C GLY A 304 -1.06 14.60 3.87
N HIS A 305 -2.30 14.19 4.16
CA HIS A 305 -2.89 12.99 3.59
C HIS A 305 -3.57 13.29 2.24
N ASN A 306 -3.24 12.55 1.19
CA ASN A 306 -3.76 12.78 -0.16
C ASN A 306 -5.21 12.30 -0.36
N SER A 307 -5.77 11.52 0.57
CA SER A 307 -7.15 11.06 0.47
C SER A 307 -7.83 10.85 1.82
N LYS A 308 -9.16 10.98 1.83
CA LYS A 308 -10.01 10.69 2.99
C LYS A 308 -9.85 9.24 3.46
N ALA A 309 -9.76 8.29 2.54
CA ALA A 309 -9.59 6.88 2.87
C ALA A 309 -8.31 6.61 3.67
N ILE A 310 -7.20 7.24 3.28
CA ILE A 310 -5.93 7.16 4.03
C ILE A 310 -6.11 7.77 5.42
N HIS A 311 -6.69 8.97 5.52
CA HIS A 311 -6.89 9.63 6.82
C HIS A 311 -7.77 8.78 7.75
N ARG A 312 -8.89 8.26 7.26
CA ARG A 312 -9.81 7.39 8.02
C ARG A 312 -9.14 6.11 8.51
N ALA A 313 -8.21 5.54 7.75
CA ALA A 313 -7.43 4.39 8.17
C ALA A 313 -6.53 4.71 9.38
N TYR A 314 -5.98 5.94 9.46
CA TYR A 314 -5.20 6.38 10.62
C TYR A 314 -6.08 6.64 11.85
N ALA A 315 -7.29 7.13 11.68
CA ALA A 315 -8.22 7.43 12.75
C ALA A 315 -9.21 6.28 13.06
N LYS A 316 -8.92 5.06 12.54
CA LYS A 316 -9.85 3.91 12.61
C LYS A 316 -10.18 3.51 14.04
N LYS A 317 -9.23 3.58 14.96
CA LYS A 317 -9.39 3.16 16.34
C LYS A 317 -9.91 4.25 17.30
N ALA A 318 -10.16 5.45 16.78
CA ALA A 318 -10.80 6.49 17.59
C ALA A 318 -12.22 6.04 17.96
N VAL A 319 -12.44 5.89 19.24
CA VAL A 319 -13.77 5.62 19.81
C VAL A 319 -14.47 6.96 20.01
N ILE A 320 -15.58 7.15 19.31
CA ILE A 320 -16.47 8.31 19.49
C ILE A 320 -17.68 7.82 20.26
N ILE A 321 -17.90 8.38 21.44
CA ILE A 321 -19.12 8.19 22.18
C ILE A 321 -20.11 9.23 21.64
N ALA A 322 -21.18 8.78 20.99
CA ALA A 322 -22.21 9.69 20.52
C ALA A 322 -22.88 10.37 21.74
N PRO A 323 -22.95 11.71 21.76
CA PRO A 323 -23.74 12.39 22.77
C PRO A 323 -25.20 11.98 22.68
N SER A 324 -25.98 12.16 23.74
CA SER A 324 -27.41 11.90 23.69
C SER A 324 -28.11 12.86 22.71
N LEU A 325 -29.20 12.43 22.11
CA LEU A 325 -30.02 13.31 21.28
C LEU A 325 -30.53 14.50 22.08
N GLU A 326 -30.88 14.29 23.35
CA GLU A 326 -31.31 15.31 24.28
C GLU A 326 -30.27 16.44 24.47
N ASP A 327 -28.97 16.11 24.51
CA ASP A 327 -27.90 17.13 24.59
C ASP A 327 -27.85 18.01 23.35
N TYR A 328 -28.14 17.44 22.17
CA TYR A 328 -28.20 18.20 20.92
C TYR A 328 -29.49 19.04 20.84
N GLU A 329 -30.60 18.50 21.25
CA GLU A 329 -31.89 19.22 21.29
C GLU A 329 -31.82 20.41 22.24
N LYS A 330 -31.20 20.25 23.42
CA LYS A 330 -30.92 21.36 24.35
C LYS A 330 -30.03 22.43 23.72
N LYS A 331 -28.94 22.02 23.05
CA LYS A 331 -28.04 22.97 22.37
C LYS A 331 -28.69 23.69 21.19
N ALA A 332 -29.62 23.04 20.50
CA ALA A 332 -30.38 23.61 19.40
C ALA A 332 -31.57 24.50 19.89
N GLY A 333 -31.83 24.58 21.18
CA GLY A 333 -32.98 25.34 21.73
C GLY A 333 -34.33 24.72 21.43
N ILE A 334 -34.38 23.43 21.05
CA ILE A 334 -35.63 22.74 20.69
C ILE A 334 -36.35 22.24 21.96
N LEU A 335 -35.62 21.85 23.00
CA LEU A 335 -36.19 21.51 24.30
C LEU A 335 -36.18 22.74 25.22
N GLN A 336 -37.34 23.26 25.50
CA GLN A 336 -37.50 24.22 26.61
C GLN A 336 -37.28 23.47 27.93
N PRO A 337 -36.59 24.09 28.94
CA PRO A 337 -36.50 23.49 30.24
C PRO A 337 -37.92 23.26 30.79
N VAL A 338 -38.26 22.01 31.12
CA VAL A 338 -39.46 21.71 31.85
C VAL A 338 -39.39 22.46 33.16
N VAL A 339 -40.10 23.58 33.27
CA VAL A 339 -40.30 24.28 34.53
C VAL A 339 -41.22 23.38 35.32
N SER A 340 -40.66 22.66 36.28
CA SER A 340 -41.42 21.95 37.31
C SER A 340 -42.20 22.98 38.12
N ALA A 341 -43.54 22.89 38.01
CA ALA A 341 -44.47 23.65 38.82
C ALA A 341 -44.43 23.25 40.29
#